data_7b415396acc64900e027945b5a21c862
#
_entry.id   7b415396acc64900e027945b5a21c862
#
_cell.length_a   1.000
_cell.length_b   1.000
_cell.length_c   1.000
_cell.angle_alpha   90.00
_cell.angle_beta   90.00
_cell.angle_gamma   90.00
#
_symmetry.space_group_name_H-M   'P 1'
#
loop_
_entity.id
_entity.type
_entity.pdbx_description
1 polymer ?
#
loop_
_entity_poly.entity_id
_entity_poly.type
_entity_poly.pdbx_seq_one_letter_code
_entity_poly.pdbx_strand_id
1 'polypeptide(L)'
;AENWTYCAENVKSKQHLVDIKANVKNSQFATPLFEFSGACSGCGETPYVKLISQLFGDREMVANATGCSSIYSGSVPSTPYTTNENGHGPAWANSLFEDFCEFGLGMELANEKMRARLVKVMNEAIAADCTPAEVKELFAEWINNMLDADKTKELAAKIIPVVEANKDKCNHCKQIAELQQYLCLLYTSPSPRDMRRSR
;
A
#
# COMPACT_ATOMS: atom_id res chain seq x y z
N ALA A 1 31.92 -6.40 1.23
CA ALA A 1 30.68 -7.15 1.30
C ALA A 1 30.13 -7.18 2.73
N GLU A 2 30.85 -7.68 3.73
CA GLU A 2 30.36 -7.85 5.11
C GLU A 2 29.87 -6.56 5.76
N ASN A 3 30.62 -5.44 5.65
CA ASN A 3 30.20 -4.15 6.20
C ASN A 3 28.92 -3.62 5.54
N TRP A 4 28.73 -3.87 4.24
CA TRP A 4 27.51 -3.49 3.53
C TRP A 4 26.33 -4.30 4.05
N THR A 5 26.47 -5.60 4.14
CA THR A 5 25.42 -6.50 4.65
C THR A 5 25.04 -6.11 6.08
N TYR A 6 26.04 -5.86 6.94
CA TYR A 6 25.80 -5.38 8.30
C TYR A 6 24.99 -4.07 8.33
N CYS A 7 25.37 -3.08 7.50
CA CYS A 7 24.65 -1.81 7.44
C CYS A 7 23.22 -1.97 6.92
N ALA A 8 23.02 -2.80 5.90
CA ALA A 8 21.70 -3.03 5.32
C ALA A 8 20.73 -3.73 6.30
N GLU A 9 21.24 -4.66 7.11
CA GLU A 9 20.42 -5.47 8.02
C GLU A 9 20.26 -4.84 9.40
N ASN A 10 21.24 -4.09 9.90
CA ASN A 10 21.27 -3.65 11.29
C ASN A 10 21.06 -2.14 11.51
N VAL A 11 21.23 -1.31 10.47
CA VAL A 11 21.02 0.13 10.58
C VAL A 11 19.57 0.48 10.23
N LYS A 12 18.80 0.76 11.26
CA LYS A 12 17.39 1.15 11.08
C LYS A 12 17.26 2.51 10.40
N SER A 13 16.22 2.65 9.55
CA SER A 13 15.88 3.92 8.92
C SER A 13 15.58 4.98 9.97
N LYS A 14 16.09 6.20 9.73
CA LYS A 14 15.84 7.38 10.55
C LYS A 14 14.83 8.34 9.92
N GLN A 15 14.02 7.86 8.99
CA GLN A 15 13.00 8.67 8.28
C GLN A 15 12.01 9.37 9.24
N HIS A 16 11.78 8.80 10.42
CA HIS A 16 10.92 9.39 11.46
C HIS A 16 11.43 10.71 12.04
N LEU A 17 12.70 11.07 11.79
CA LEU A 17 13.30 12.33 12.24
C LEU A 17 13.01 13.51 11.31
N VAL A 18 12.44 13.27 10.14
CA VAL A 18 12.13 14.30 9.14
C VAL A 18 10.70 14.13 8.62
N ASP A 19 10.05 15.23 8.29
CA ASP A 19 8.79 15.19 7.55
C ASP A 19 9.09 14.91 6.06
N ILE A 20 8.91 13.66 5.66
CA ILE A 20 9.19 13.18 4.30
C ILE A 20 8.24 13.79 3.25
N LYS A 21 7.09 14.32 3.66
CA LYS A 21 6.10 14.93 2.76
C LYS A 21 6.33 16.43 2.56
N ALA A 22 7.17 17.07 3.35
CA ALA A 22 7.38 18.52 3.32
C ALA A 22 8.00 19.02 2.00
N ASN A 23 8.93 18.28 1.42
CA ASN A 23 9.60 18.60 0.16
C ASN A 23 10.34 17.39 -0.42
N VAL A 24 10.78 17.49 -1.69
CA VAL A 24 11.50 16.43 -2.40
C VAL A 24 12.81 16.02 -1.71
N LYS A 25 13.53 16.99 -1.11
CA LYS A 25 14.77 16.69 -0.37
C LYS A 25 14.47 15.76 0.82
N ASN A 26 13.44 16.05 1.57
CA ASN A 26 13.08 15.25 2.75
C ASN A 26 12.57 13.86 2.35
N SER A 27 11.84 13.73 1.24
CA SER A 27 11.37 12.44 0.75
C SER A 27 12.52 11.47 0.45
N GLN A 28 13.71 11.97 0.12
CA GLN A 28 14.89 11.14 -0.16
C GLN A 28 15.49 10.48 1.09
N PHE A 29 15.08 10.88 2.30
CA PHE A 29 15.43 10.17 3.53
C PHE A 29 14.52 8.97 3.83
N ALA A 30 13.38 8.86 3.13
CA ALA A 30 12.54 7.67 3.22
C ALA A 30 13.20 6.47 2.54
N THR A 31 13.05 5.29 3.12
CA THR A 31 13.54 4.05 2.52
C THR A 31 12.76 3.76 1.24
N PRO A 32 13.41 3.67 0.07
CA PRO A 32 12.72 3.32 -1.16
C PRO A 32 12.33 1.85 -1.13
N LEU A 33 11.07 1.57 -1.51
CA LEU A 33 10.61 0.20 -1.73
C LEU A 33 10.72 -0.22 -3.20
N PHE A 34 11.41 0.59 -3.99
CA PHE A 34 12.00 0.29 -5.29
C PHE A 34 13.51 0.49 -5.15
N GLU A 35 14.23 -0.61 -4.88
CA GLU A 35 15.61 -0.56 -4.37
C GLU A 35 16.64 -0.17 -5.41
N PHE A 36 16.47 -0.63 -6.66
CA PHE A 36 17.44 -0.42 -7.75
C PHE A 36 16.71 -0.26 -9.09
N SER A 37 17.37 0.40 -10.05
CA SER A 37 16.88 0.51 -11.40
C SER A 37 17.50 -0.60 -12.27
N GLY A 38 16.66 -1.51 -12.76
CA GLY A 38 17.02 -2.48 -13.79
C GLY A 38 16.83 -1.97 -15.22
N ALA A 39 16.50 -0.68 -15.40
CA ALA A 39 16.31 -0.04 -16.70
C ALA A 39 17.64 0.43 -17.32
N CYS A 40 17.54 1.05 -18.50
CA CYS A 40 18.72 1.62 -19.20
C CYS A 40 19.41 2.70 -18.35
N SER A 41 20.71 2.85 -18.54
CA SER A 41 21.48 3.94 -17.92
C SER A 41 20.87 5.31 -18.28
N GLY A 42 20.61 6.13 -17.28
CA GLY A 42 19.96 7.43 -17.45
C GLY A 42 18.47 7.37 -17.76
N CYS A 43 17.79 6.26 -17.46
CA CYS A 43 16.33 6.17 -17.58
C CYS A 43 15.64 7.26 -16.76
N GLY A 44 14.77 8.06 -17.40
CA GLY A 44 14.03 9.13 -16.74
C GLY A 44 12.78 8.66 -15.97
N GLU A 45 12.42 7.38 -16.03
CA GLU A 45 11.22 6.80 -15.43
C GLU A 45 11.46 6.29 -13.99
N THR A 46 12.53 5.53 -13.81
CA THR A 46 12.82 4.84 -12.54
C THR A 46 13.03 5.77 -11.34
N PRO A 47 13.55 7.01 -11.47
CA PRO A 47 13.59 7.95 -10.36
C PRO A 47 12.21 8.34 -9.81
N TYR A 48 11.20 8.43 -10.69
CA TYR A 48 9.82 8.70 -10.25
C TYR A 48 9.18 7.49 -9.57
N VAL A 49 9.42 6.29 -10.09
CA VAL A 49 8.97 5.05 -9.45
C VAL A 49 9.57 4.93 -8.05
N LYS A 50 10.87 5.21 -7.92
CA LYS A 50 11.55 5.27 -6.61
C LYS A 50 10.87 6.26 -5.68
N LEU A 51 10.61 7.50 -6.13
CA LEU A 51 9.98 8.55 -5.32
C LEU A 51 8.57 8.15 -4.87
N ILE A 52 7.76 7.58 -5.75
CA ILE A 52 6.42 7.08 -5.42
C ILE A 52 6.51 5.99 -4.35
N SER A 53 7.43 5.04 -4.51
CA SER A 53 7.64 3.97 -3.53
C SER A 53 8.13 4.48 -2.17
N GLN A 54 8.86 5.61 -2.12
CA GLN A 54 9.27 6.26 -0.87
C GLN A 54 8.10 6.92 -0.14
N LEU A 55 7.12 7.45 -0.88
CA LEU A 55 5.98 8.18 -0.30
C LEU A 55 4.79 7.27 0.02
N PHE A 56 4.56 6.25 -0.81
CA PHE A 56 3.32 5.45 -0.78
C PHE A 56 3.55 3.94 -0.79
N GLY A 57 4.79 3.49 -0.95
CA GLY A 57 5.13 2.10 -1.28
C GLY A 57 4.61 1.05 -0.28
N ASP A 58 4.37 1.42 0.99
CA ASP A 58 3.83 0.51 2.00
C ASP A 58 2.35 0.13 1.74
N ARG A 59 1.66 0.81 0.84
CA ARG A 59 0.26 0.62 0.47
C ARG A 59 -0.03 0.89 -1.00
N GLU A 60 1.00 0.81 -1.83
CA GLU A 60 0.92 1.05 -3.27
C GLU A 60 0.46 -0.20 -4.01
N MET A 61 -0.48 -0.02 -4.94
CA MET A 61 -0.84 -1.03 -5.94
C MET A 61 -0.42 -0.52 -7.31
N VAL A 62 0.39 -1.30 -8.03
CA VAL A 62 0.91 -0.94 -9.35
C VAL A 62 0.18 -1.77 -10.41
N ALA A 63 -0.65 -1.10 -11.20
CA ALA A 63 -1.22 -1.65 -12.42
C ALA A 63 -0.28 -1.35 -13.58
N ASN A 64 0.36 -2.35 -14.10
CA ASN A 64 1.32 -2.25 -15.20
C ASN A 64 0.80 -2.93 -16.46
N ALA A 65 1.26 -2.49 -17.62
CA ALA A 65 1.03 -3.17 -18.89
C ALA A 65 2.37 -3.47 -19.57
N THR A 66 2.36 -4.32 -20.60
CA THR A 66 3.57 -4.76 -21.28
C THR A 66 4.39 -3.56 -21.80
N GLY A 67 5.65 -3.50 -21.39
CA GLY A 67 6.57 -2.42 -21.74
C GLY A 67 7.89 -2.54 -20.96
N CYS A 68 8.66 -1.45 -20.92
CA CYS A 68 9.93 -1.42 -20.17
C CYS A 68 9.71 -1.68 -18.69
N SER A 69 8.64 -1.16 -18.10
CA SER A 69 8.29 -1.35 -16.70
C SER A 69 7.97 -2.81 -16.35
N SER A 70 7.44 -3.60 -17.31
CA SER A 70 7.30 -5.04 -17.13
C SER A 70 8.65 -5.74 -17.04
N ILE A 71 9.61 -5.30 -17.85
CA ILE A 71 10.92 -5.93 -17.94
C ILE A 71 11.74 -5.66 -16.68
N TYR A 72 11.91 -4.39 -16.28
CA TYR A 72 12.73 -4.08 -15.12
C TYR A 72 12.06 -4.39 -13.78
N SER A 73 10.73 -4.56 -13.75
CA SER A 73 10.01 -4.86 -12.50
C SER A 73 9.73 -6.34 -12.28
N GLY A 74 9.53 -7.13 -13.31
CA GLY A 74 9.05 -8.51 -13.14
C GLY A 74 9.65 -9.58 -14.06
N SER A 75 10.40 -9.22 -15.11
CA SER A 75 10.89 -10.18 -16.10
C SER A 75 12.37 -10.53 -15.96
N VAL A 76 13.08 -9.86 -15.10
CA VAL A 76 14.49 -10.16 -14.78
C VAL A 76 14.60 -11.07 -13.56
N PRO A 77 15.75 -11.73 -13.33
CA PRO A 77 15.92 -12.67 -12.20
C PRO A 77 15.66 -12.06 -10.82
N SER A 78 15.77 -10.73 -10.71
CA SER A 78 15.54 -9.99 -9.47
C SER A 78 14.50 -8.88 -9.69
N THR A 79 13.52 -8.79 -8.81
CA THR A 79 12.58 -7.67 -8.77
C THR A 79 13.16 -6.53 -7.95
N PRO A 80 13.01 -5.26 -8.38
CA PRO A 80 13.45 -4.10 -7.59
C PRO A 80 12.51 -3.75 -6.43
N TYR A 81 11.29 -4.26 -6.41
CA TYR A 81 10.34 -4.01 -5.33
C TYR A 81 10.64 -4.86 -4.11
N THR A 82 10.54 -4.24 -2.94
CA THR A 82 10.80 -4.86 -1.64
C THR A 82 9.72 -4.45 -0.63
N THR A 83 9.83 -4.97 0.59
CA THR A 83 8.94 -4.65 1.70
C THR A 83 9.68 -3.86 2.78
N ASN A 84 8.92 -3.10 3.57
CA ASN A 84 9.44 -2.43 4.76
C ASN A 84 9.61 -3.42 5.94
N GLU A 85 10.08 -2.92 7.09
CA GLU A 85 10.30 -3.70 8.31
C GLU A 85 9.02 -4.42 8.82
N ASN A 86 7.83 -3.93 8.43
CA ASN A 86 6.53 -4.52 8.77
C ASN A 86 6.03 -5.54 7.74
N GLY A 87 6.81 -5.83 6.70
CA GLY A 87 6.43 -6.74 5.62
C GLY A 87 5.47 -6.13 4.59
N HIS A 88 5.28 -4.81 4.59
CA HIS A 88 4.42 -4.10 3.63
C HIS A 88 5.26 -3.50 2.50
N GLY A 89 4.79 -3.62 1.26
CA GLY A 89 5.45 -3.07 0.08
C GLY A 89 4.51 -3.03 -1.13
N PRO A 90 4.97 -2.48 -2.27
CA PRO A 90 4.16 -2.36 -3.46
C PRO A 90 3.63 -3.70 -3.96
N ALA A 91 2.33 -3.77 -4.23
CA ALA A 91 1.70 -4.87 -4.92
C ALA A 91 1.74 -4.60 -6.43
N TRP A 92 2.62 -5.30 -7.14
CA TRP A 92 2.81 -5.12 -8.58
C TRP A 92 2.09 -6.22 -9.35
N ALA A 93 1.29 -5.82 -10.34
CA ALA A 93 0.63 -6.73 -11.25
C ALA A 93 0.74 -6.20 -12.69
N ASN A 94 0.86 -7.11 -13.65
CA ASN A 94 1.07 -6.80 -15.06
C ASN A 94 -0.01 -7.41 -15.94
N SER A 95 -0.62 -6.59 -16.80
CA SER A 95 -1.39 -7.10 -17.93
C SER A 95 -0.47 -7.46 -19.09
N LEU A 96 -0.78 -8.51 -19.81
CA LEU A 96 -0.05 -8.91 -21.04
C LEU A 96 -0.45 -8.06 -22.26
N PHE A 97 -1.47 -7.24 -22.13
CA PHE A 97 -1.98 -6.35 -23.16
C PHE A 97 -1.63 -4.88 -22.84
N GLU A 98 -1.77 -3.99 -23.81
CA GLU A 98 -1.55 -2.54 -23.59
C GLU A 98 -2.82 -1.87 -23.01
N ASP A 99 -3.45 -2.47 -22.00
CA ASP A 99 -4.73 -2.11 -21.40
C ASP A 99 -4.60 -1.62 -19.95
N PHE A 100 -3.51 -0.91 -19.65
CA PHE A 100 -3.21 -0.49 -18.26
C PHE A 100 -4.31 0.37 -17.63
N CYS A 101 -5.01 1.19 -18.43
CA CYS A 101 -6.10 2.04 -17.93
C CYS A 101 -7.27 1.20 -17.43
N GLU A 102 -7.70 0.24 -18.22
CA GLU A 102 -8.79 -0.69 -17.90
C GLU A 102 -8.40 -1.59 -16.73
N PHE A 103 -7.18 -2.08 -16.74
CA PHE A 103 -6.63 -2.92 -15.68
C PHE A 103 -6.53 -2.15 -14.35
N GLY A 104 -5.99 -0.92 -14.38
CA GLY A 104 -5.91 -0.05 -13.21
C GLY A 104 -7.27 0.36 -12.68
N LEU A 105 -8.22 0.68 -13.57
CA LEU A 105 -9.61 0.96 -13.19
C LEU A 105 -10.26 -0.27 -12.55
N GLY A 106 -10.03 -1.46 -13.10
CA GLY A 106 -10.55 -2.71 -12.54
C GLY A 106 -10.02 -2.96 -11.11
N MET A 107 -8.73 -2.71 -10.87
CA MET A 107 -8.12 -2.82 -9.53
C MET A 107 -8.72 -1.83 -8.55
N GLU A 108 -8.94 -0.58 -8.97
CA GLU A 108 -9.56 0.46 -8.12
C GLU A 108 -11.01 0.13 -7.79
N LEU A 109 -11.81 -0.26 -8.78
CA LEU A 109 -13.20 -0.69 -8.56
C LEU A 109 -13.30 -1.90 -7.62
N ALA A 110 -12.36 -2.85 -7.73
CA ALA A 110 -12.30 -3.98 -6.81
C ALA A 110 -12.00 -3.51 -5.38
N ASN A 111 -11.02 -2.62 -5.20
CA ASN A 111 -10.67 -2.02 -3.92
C ASN A 111 -11.85 -1.26 -3.30
N GLU A 112 -12.52 -0.40 -4.07
CA GLU A 112 -13.72 0.32 -3.62
C GLU A 112 -14.84 -0.63 -3.17
N LYS A 113 -15.10 -1.71 -3.91
CA LYS A 113 -16.11 -2.71 -3.55
C LYS A 113 -15.77 -3.42 -2.24
N MET A 114 -14.50 -3.78 -2.04
CA MET A 114 -14.06 -4.42 -0.81
C MET A 114 -14.13 -3.47 0.38
N ARG A 115 -13.79 -2.20 0.21
CA ARG A 115 -13.95 -1.16 1.24
C ARG A 115 -15.43 -0.90 1.55
N ALA A 116 -16.30 -0.86 0.54
CA ALA A 116 -17.75 -0.73 0.75
C ALA A 116 -18.32 -1.93 1.54
N ARG A 117 -17.83 -3.15 1.26
CA ARG A 117 -18.17 -4.34 2.06
C ARG A 117 -17.69 -4.21 3.50
N LEU A 118 -16.48 -3.70 3.73
CA LEU A 118 -15.93 -3.45 5.04
C LEU A 118 -16.80 -2.45 5.83
N VAL A 119 -17.18 -1.32 5.21
CA VAL A 119 -18.10 -0.32 5.80
C VAL A 119 -19.44 -0.96 6.18
N LYS A 120 -20.01 -1.80 5.31
CA LYS A 120 -21.26 -2.50 5.60
C LYS A 120 -21.14 -3.38 6.85
N VAL A 121 -20.09 -4.21 6.91
CA VAL A 121 -19.85 -5.11 8.06
C VAL A 121 -19.58 -4.33 9.34
N MET A 122 -18.85 -3.20 9.27
CA MET A 122 -18.62 -2.33 10.43
C MET A 122 -19.92 -1.70 10.93
N ASN A 123 -20.81 -1.23 10.04
CA ASN A 123 -22.11 -0.70 10.44
C ASN A 123 -23.00 -1.77 11.09
N GLU A 124 -23.00 -3.00 10.57
CA GLU A 124 -23.67 -4.13 11.18
C GLU A 124 -23.10 -4.44 12.57
N ALA A 125 -21.77 -4.40 12.72
CA ALA A 125 -21.10 -4.59 14.01
C ALA A 125 -21.42 -3.49 15.03
N ILE A 126 -21.53 -2.23 14.59
CA ILE A 126 -21.93 -1.11 15.46
C ILE A 126 -23.37 -1.30 15.97
N ALA A 127 -24.28 -1.80 15.14
CA ALA A 127 -25.67 -2.06 15.50
C ALA A 127 -25.82 -3.32 16.38
N ALA A 128 -24.86 -4.24 16.34
CA ALA A 128 -24.92 -5.49 17.08
C ALA A 128 -24.58 -5.33 18.57
N ASP A 129 -25.25 -6.08 19.44
CA ASP A 129 -24.97 -6.07 20.89
C ASP A 129 -23.71 -6.83 21.27
N CYS A 130 -23.22 -7.72 20.40
CA CYS A 130 -22.02 -8.54 20.64
C CYS A 130 -20.69 -7.77 20.54
N THR A 131 -20.72 -6.52 20.04
CA THR A 131 -19.51 -5.70 19.84
C THR A 131 -19.29 -4.76 21.04
N PRO A 132 -18.10 -4.76 21.67
CA PRO A 132 -17.78 -3.84 22.75
C PRO A 132 -17.88 -2.37 22.34
N ALA A 133 -18.27 -1.49 23.28
CA ALA A 133 -18.47 -0.06 22.97
C ALA A 133 -17.22 0.62 22.39
N GLU A 134 -16.04 0.33 22.95
CA GLU A 134 -14.75 0.86 22.47
C GLU A 134 -14.48 0.48 20.99
N VAL A 135 -14.88 -0.73 20.59
CA VAL A 135 -14.71 -1.20 19.19
C VAL A 135 -15.68 -0.49 18.26
N LYS A 136 -16.92 -0.23 18.72
CA LYS A 136 -17.92 0.54 17.95
C LYS A 136 -17.44 1.95 17.67
N GLU A 137 -16.82 2.62 18.63
CA GLU A 137 -16.25 3.96 18.47
C GLU A 137 -15.11 3.95 17.44
N LEU A 138 -14.20 2.98 17.50
CA LEU A 138 -13.11 2.83 16.52
C LEU A 138 -13.63 2.61 15.09
N PHE A 139 -14.68 1.81 14.94
CA PHE A 139 -15.30 1.58 13.63
C PHE A 139 -15.97 2.84 13.09
N ALA A 140 -16.70 3.59 13.92
CA ALA A 140 -17.31 4.84 13.54
C ALA A 140 -16.28 5.90 13.15
N GLU A 141 -15.18 5.99 13.92
CA GLU A 141 -14.07 6.89 13.61
C GLU A 141 -13.40 6.53 12.28
N TRP A 142 -13.19 5.24 12.02
CA TRP A 142 -12.63 4.78 10.75
C TRP A 142 -13.53 5.12 9.55
N ILE A 143 -14.85 4.88 9.65
CA ILE A 143 -15.81 5.19 8.59
C ILE A 143 -15.79 6.69 8.26
N ASN A 144 -15.70 7.55 9.27
CA ASN A 144 -15.65 9.00 9.08
C ASN A 144 -14.33 9.50 8.45
N ASN A 145 -13.24 8.74 8.59
CA ASN A 145 -11.92 9.12 8.10
C ASN A 145 -11.39 8.18 6.99
N MET A 146 -12.24 7.40 6.35
CA MET A 146 -11.83 6.37 5.40
C MET A 146 -11.04 6.88 4.17
N LEU A 147 -11.12 8.17 3.86
CA LEU A 147 -10.38 8.81 2.76
C LEU A 147 -9.08 9.50 3.23
N ASP A 148 -8.80 9.50 4.53
CA ASP A 148 -7.56 10.05 5.08
C ASP A 148 -6.54 8.92 5.26
N ALA A 149 -5.46 8.96 4.50
CA ALA A 149 -4.46 7.90 4.46
C ALA A 149 -3.71 7.72 5.79
N ASP A 150 -3.37 8.82 6.46
CA ASP A 150 -2.59 8.78 7.71
C ASP A 150 -3.49 8.31 8.86
N LYS A 151 -4.72 8.83 8.94
CA LYS A 151 -5.71 8.38 9.95
C LYS A 151 -6.13 6.94 9.76
N THR A 152 -6.37 6.49 8.52
CA THR A 152 -6.71 5.07 8.28
C THR A 152 -5.58 4.14 8.70
N LYS A 153 -4.31 4.53 8.54
CA LYS A 153 -3.16 3.75 9.00
C LYS A 153 -3.09 3.66 10.52
N GLU A 154 -3.29 4.78 11.22
CA GLU A 154 -3.32 4.81 12.69
C GLU A 154 -4.49 3.99 13.24
N LEU A 155 -5.67 4.14 12.67
CA LEU A 155 -6.86 3.41 13.10
C LEU A 155 -6.76 1.92 12.78
N ALA A 156 -6.18 1.54 11.63
CA ALA A 156 -5.93 0.14 11.30
C ALA A 156 -5.02 -0.53 12.34
N ALA A 157 -3.96 0.16 12.80
CA ALA A 157 -3.06 -0.34 13.82
C ALA A 157 -3.77 -0.60 15.17
N LYS A 158 -4.86 0.14 15.47
CA LYS A 158 -5.69 -0.07 16.66
C LYS A 158 -6.77 -1.13 16.45
N ILE A 159 -7.39 -1.17 15.28
CA ILE A 159 -8.50 -2.07 14.94
C ILE A 159 -8.02 -3.51 14.80
N ILE A 160 -6.91 -3.75 14.09
CA ILE A 160 -6.43 -5.10 13.78
C ILE A 160 -6.24 -5.96 15.04
N PRO A 161 -5.52 -5.54 16.09
CA PRO A 161 -5.34 -6.35 17.29
C PRO A 161 -6.66 -6.67 18.01
N VAL A 162 -7.58 -5.69 18.04
CA VAL A 162 -8.87 -5.86 18.73
C VAL A 162 -9.78 -6.82 17.97
N VAL A 163 -9.81 -6.72 16.66
CA VAL A 163 -10.61 -7.60 15.79
C VAL A 163 -10.06 -9.03 15.84
N GLU A 164 -8.75 -9.21 15.78
CA GLU A 164 -8.10 -10.52 15.92
C GLU A 164 -8.39 -11.18 17.27
N ALA A 165 -8.38 -10.41 18.36
CA ALA A 165 -8.71 -10.93 19.71
C ALA A 165 -10.19 -11.34 19.86
N ASN A 166 -11.08 -10.81 19.03
CA ASN A 166 -12.53 -11.05 19.12
C ASN A 166 -13.10 -11.88 17.94
N LYS A 167 -12.27 -12.31 17.00
CA LYS A 167 -12.73 -13.05 15.79
C LYS A 167 -13.50 -14.34 16.09
N ASP A 168 -13.16 -15.04 17.17
CA ASP A 168 -13.81 -16.29 17.56
C ASP A 168 -15.11 -16.06 18.32
N LYS A 169 -15.33 -14.85 18.86
CA LYS A 169 -16.50 -14.49 19.66
C LYS A 169 -17.58 -13.75 18.88
N CYS A 170 -17.19 -13.06 17.81
CA CYS A 170 -18.08 -12.20 17.02
C CYS A 170 -17.88 -12.45 15.54
N ASN A 171 -18.95 -12.84 14.84
CA ASN A 171 -18.90 -13.09 13.39
C ASN A 171 -18.52 -11.84 12.58
N HIS A 172 -18.95 -10.65 13.01
CA HIS A 172 -18.55 -9.40 12.34
C HIS A 172 -17.03 -9.15 12.48
N CYS A 173 -16.46 -9.37 13.67
CA CYS A 173 -15.01 -9.26 13.86
C CYS A 173 -14.26 -10.25 12.97
N LYS A 174 -14.75 -11.48 12.81
CA LYS A 174 -14.16 -12.45 11.88
C LYS A 174 -14.17 -11.94 10.43
N GLN A 175 -15.29 -11.42 9.95
CA GLN A 175 -15.39 -10.86 8.61
C GLN A 175 -14.50 -9.64 8.40
N ILE A 176 -14.35 -8.78 9.42
CA ILE A 176 -13.46 -7.62 9.36
C ILE A 176 -11.98 -8.08 9.36
N ALA A 177 -11.64 -9.13 10.12
CA ALA A 177 -10.30 -9.73 10.08
C ALA A 177 -9.93 -10.26 8.69
N GLU A 178 -10.88 -10.88 7.99
CA GLU A 178 -10.69 -11.32 6.59
C GLU A 178 -10.48 -10.16 5.62
N LEU A 179 -10.98 -8.96 5.95
CA LEU A 179 -10.90 -7.76 5.13
C LEU A 179 -9.84 -6.76 5.63
N GLN A 180 -9.01 -7.13 6.61
CA GLN A 180 -8.08 -6.21 7.28
C GLN A 180 -7.11 -5.47 6.35
N GLN A 181 -6.74 -6.08 5.21
CA GLN A 181 -5.88 -5.45 4.20
C GLN A 181 -6.49 -4.18 3.59
N TYR A 182 -7.83 -4.03 3.63
CA TYR A 182 -8.55 -2.87 3.11
C TYR A 182 -8.79 -1.76 4.14
N LEU A 183 -8.31 -1.93 5.38
CA LEU A 183 -8.40 -0.90 6.42
C LEU A 183 -7.53 0.32 6.11
N CYS A 184 -6.37 0.13 5.51
CA CYS A 184 -5.56 1.24 5.02
C CYS A 184 -6.05 1.70 3.63
N LEU A 185 -5.98 3.01 3.37
CA LEU A 185 -6.24 3.53 2.03
C LEU A 185 -5.11 3.07 1.10
N LEU A 186 -5.47 2.34 0.05
CA LEU A 186 -4.55 1.91 -0.99
C LEU A 186 -4.47 2.97 -2.10
N TYR A 187 -3.30 3.11 -2.70
CA TYR A 187 -3.07 3.97 -3.86
C TYR A 187 -2.78 3.12 -5.08
N THR A 188 -3.52 3.33 -6.17
CA THR A 188 -3.19 2.77 -7.48
C THR A 188 -2.23 3.71 -8.20
N SER A 189 -1.16 3.14 -8.76
CA SER A 189 -0.15 3.87 -9.51
C SER A 189 -0.04 3.28 -10.92
N PRO A 190 -0.48 4.00 -11.96
CA PRO A 190 -0.18 3.62 -13.35
C PRO A 190 1.30 3.87 -13.65
N SER A 191 1.87 3.09 -14.56
CA SER A 191 3.23 3.33 -15.03
C SER A 191 3.35 4.72 -15.69
N PRO A 192 4.38 5.53 -15.35
CA PRO A 192 4.59 6.84 -15.99
C PRO A 192 4.70 6.79 -17.51
N ARG A 193 5.16 5.69 -18.08
CA ARG A 193 5.24 5.48 -19.53
C ARG A 193 3.86 5.41 -20.16
N ASP A 194 2.93 4.80 -19.50
CA ASP A 194 1.59 4.57 -20.01
C ASP A 194 0.75 5.86 -20.00
N MET A 195 1.03 6.77 -19.07
CA MET A 195 0.39 8.09 -19.02
C MET A 195 0.71 8.98 -20.21
N ARG A 196 1.81 8.75 -20.95
CA ARG A 196 2.17 9.52 -22.15
C ARG A 196 1.36 9.14 -23.39
N ARG A 197 0.79 7.94 -23.44
CA ARG A 197 -0.02 7.46 -24.59
C ARG A 197 -1.47 7.93 -24.53
N SER A 198 -1.94 8.39 -23.39
CA SER A 198 -3.32 8.86 -23.17
C SER A 198 -3.53 10.36 -23.51
N ARG A 199 -2.57 11.03 -24.18
CA ARG A 199 -2.68 12.43 -24.60
C ARG A 199 -2.70 12.57 -26.12
#